data_c8b3c9d2eef6826c772bc3cd297510a8
#
_entry.id   c8b3c9d2eef6826c772bc3cd297510a8
#
_cell.length_a   1.000
_cell.length_b   1.000
_cell.length_c   1.000
_cell.angle_alpha   90.00
_cell.angle_beta   90.00
_cell.angle_gamma   90.00
#
_symmetry.space_group_name_H-M   'P 1'
#
loop_
_entity.id
_entity.type
_entity.pdbx_description
1 polymer ?
#
loop_
_entity_poly.entity_id
_entity_poly.type
_entity_poly.pdbx_seq_one_letter_code
_entity_poly.pdbx_strand_id
1 'polypeptide(L)'
;VIGRVSSADKVAIAKEAGADHVIVDTKGQFGQEVLRLSGGDGVHVVYDGSGPKTFPGSLDSLRRSGTFCWYGPVLGGPGPLDIMSLPKSIKIGYAVFFDHVHTPALLHARSSQLFDWITSEKLKVRIGGIYPLAEAAQAHADMESRATTGKLLLIP
;
A
#
# COMPACT_ATOMS: atom_id res chain seq x y z
N VAL A 1 5.78 -12.43 0.70
CA VAL A 1 5.09 -11.13 0.92
C VAL A 1 4.05 -11.28 2.02
N ILE A 2 4.01 -10.32 2.98
CA ILE A 2 2.99 -10.24 4.03
C ILE A 2 2.08 -9.06 3.69
N GLY A 3 0.80 -9.35 3.47
CA GLY A 3 -0.25 -8.34 3.25
C GLY A 3 -0.99 -8.03 4.55
N ARG A 4 -1.40 -6.77 4.72
CA ARG A 4 -2.30 -6.36 5.80
C ARG A 4 -3.62 -5.88 5.21
N VAL A 5 -4.73 -6.37 5.73
CA VAL A 5 -6.08 -5.98 5.34
C VAL A 5 -6.90 -5.53 6.54
N SER A 6 -7.93 -4.72 6.30
CA SER A 6 -8.78 -4.17 7.36
C SER A 6 -9.96 -5.08 7.75
N SER A 7 -10.21 -6.14 6.97
CA SER A 7 -11.35 -7.04 7.20
C SER A 7 -11.11 -8.42 6.59
N ALA A 8 -11.81 -9.43 7.09
CA ALA A 8 -11.62 -10.82 6.70
C ALA A 8 -12.03 -11.11 5.24
N ASP A 9 -13.02 -10.42 4.73
CA ASP A 9 -13.49 -10.55 3.33
C ASP A 9 -12.41 -10.15 2.30
N LYS A 10 -11.43 -9.33 2.70
CA LYS A 10 -10.30 -8.91 1.85
C LYS A 10 -9.12 -9.89 1.83
N VAL A 11 -9.15 -10.92 2.66
CA VAL A 11 -8.04 -11.90 2.76
C VAL A 11 -7.84 -12.66 1.46
N ALA A 12 -8.93 -13.15 0.86
CA ALA A 12 -8.86 -13.91 -0.40
C ALA A 12 -8.27 -13.04 -1.52
N ILE A 13 -8.70 -11.76 -1.60
CA ILE A 13 -8.21 -10.80 -2.59
C ILE A 13 -6.71 -10.54 -2.44
N ALA A 14 -6.23 -10.38 -1.20
CA ALA A 14 -4.81 -10.15 -0.95
C ALA A 14 -3.95 -11.37 -1.29
N LYS A 15 -4.45 -12.58 -1.03
CA LYS A 15 -3.79 -13.83 -1.44
C LYS A 15 -3.75 -14.00 -2.95
N GLU A 16 -4.86 -13.72 -3.64
CA GLU A 16 -4.93 -13.74 -5.10
C GLU A 16 -3.95 -12.74 -5.74
N ALA A 17 -3.74 -11.60 -5.07
CA ALA A 17 -2.76 -10.61 -5.48
C ALA A 17 -1.29 -11.00 -5.19
N GLY A 18 -1.04 -12.17 -4.61
CA GLY A 18 0.30 -12.73 -4.39
C GLY A 18 0.85 -12.58 -2.97
N ALA A 19 0.01 -12.32 -1.96
CA ALA A 19 0.46 -12.33 -0.58
C ALA A 19 0.57 -13.78 -0.05
N ASP A 20 1.75 -14.16 0.44
CA ASP A 20 1.98 -15.46 1.08
C ASP A 20 1.24 -15.57 2.42
N HIS A 21 1.27 -14.47 3.18
CA HIS A 21 0.56 -14.34 4.45
C HIS A 21 -0.31 -13.09 4.44
N VAL A 22 -1.47 -13.16 5.09
CA VAL A 22 -2.39 -12.01 5.21
C VAL A 22 -2.80 -11.84 6.67
N ILE A 23 -2.59 -10.64 7.19
CA ILE A 23 -2.96 -10.23 8.55
C ILE A 23 -4.20 -9.37 8.48
N VAL A 24 -5.25 -9.76 9.19
CA VAL A 24 -6.45 -8.92 9.37
C VAL A 24 -6.22 -8.05 10.61
N ASP A 25 -6.10 -6.74 10.41
CA ASP A 25 -5.87 -5.80 11.49
C ASP A 25 -6.59 -4.48 11.24
N THR A 26 -7.36 -4.04 12.23
CA THR A 26 -8.10 -2.76 12.23
C THR A 26 -7.49 -1.73 13.17
N LYS A 27 -6.54 -2.14 14.01
CA LYS A 27 -6.00 -1.32 15.11
C LYS A 27 -4.60 -0.78 14.83
N GLY A 28 -3.90 -1.27 13.80
CA GLY A 28 -2.49 -0.94 13.53
C GLY A 28 -1.50 -1.70 14.42
N GLN A 29 -1.92 -2.83 15.01
CA GLN A 29 -1.14 -3.62 15.97
C GLN A 29 -0.58 -4.92 15.38
N PHE A 30 -0.25 -4.92 14.10
CA PHE A 30 0.18 -6.10 13.34
C PHE A 30 1.68 -6.41 13.46
N GLY A 31 2.48 -5.54 14.06
CA GLY A 31 3.94 -5.66 14.08
C GLY A 31 4.43 -6.99 14.69
N GLN A 32 3.86 -7.42 15.80
CA GLN A 32 4.23 -8.68 16.46
C GLN A 32 3.92 -9.91 15.59
N GLU A 33 2.81 -9.89 14.85
CA GLU A 33 2.46 -10.97 13.96
C GLU A 33 3.40 -11.01 12.73
N VAL A 34 3.82 -9.84 12.23
CA VAL A 34 4.86 -9.77 11.18
C VAL A 34 6.18 -10.36 11.68
N LEU A 35 6.60 -10.03 12.90
CA LEU A 35 7.80 -10.61 13.50
C LEU A 35 7.68 -12.14 13.61
N ARG A 36 6.54 -12.65 14.09
CA ARG A 36 6.30 -14.09 14.18
C ARG A 36 6.39 -14.77 12.80
N LEU A 37 5.80 -14.19 11.78
CA LEU A 37 5.80 -14.73 10.41
C LEU A 37 7.17 -14.64 9.72
N SER A 38 8.03 -13.73 10.17
CA SER A 38 9.39 -13.54 9.63
C SER A 38 10.50 -14.20 10.47
N GLY A 39 10.14 -15.10 11.39
CA GLY A 39 11.12 -15.80 12.24
C GLY A 39 11.75 -14.91 13.33
N GLY A 40 11.13 -13.79 13.68
CA GLY A 40 11.60 -12.84 14.69
C GLY A 40 12.41 -11.67 14.14
N ASP A 41 12.95 -11.77 12.95
CA ASP A 41 13.85 -10.74 12.38
C ASP A 41 13.12 -9.49 11.89
N GLY A 42 11.90 -9.64 11.40
CA GLY A 42 11.15 -8.61 10.71
C GLY A 42 11.40 -8.58 9.20
N VAL A 43 10.76 -7.65 8.52
CA VAL A 43 10.79 -7.55 7.06
C VAL A 43 11.81 -6.52 6.56
N HIS A 44 12.31 -6.70 5.35
CA HIS A 44 13.29 -5.81 4.73
C HIS A 44 12.72 -4.44 4.40
N VAL A 45 11.47 -4.42 3.92
CA VAL A 45 10.78 -3.23 3.46
C VAL A 45 9.34 -3.29 3.90
N VAL A 46 8.82 -2.16 4.37
CA VAL A 46 7.38 -1.93 4.57
C VAL A 46 6.93 -0.83 3.62
N TYR A 47 5.93 -1.12 2.81
CA TYR A 47 5.20 -0.13 2.01
C TYR A 47 3.90 0.23 2.74
N ASP A 48 3.77 1.46 3.19
CA ASP A 48 2.58 1.92 3.93
C ASP A 48 1.99 3.18 3.28
N GLY A 49 0.75 3.09 2.85
CA GLY A 49 -0.05 4.19 2.32
C GLY A 49 -1.22 4.58 3.21
N SER A 50 -1.34 3.97 4.41
CA SER A 50 -2.54 4.16 5.25
C SER A 50 -2.49 5.41 6.11
N GLY A 51 -1.40 5.67 6.83
CA GLY A 51 -1.26 6.88 7.64
C GLY A 51 -0.91 6.63 9.13
N PRO A 52 -1.27 7.54 10.03
CA PRO A 52 -0.72 7.57 11.40
C PRO A 52 -1.06 6.32 12.20
N LYS A 53 -2.21 5.70 11.94
CA LYS A 53 -2.67 4.54 12.70
C LYS A 53 -1.82 3.27 12.48
N THR A 54 -1.25 3.12 11.28
CA THR A 54 -0.42 1.96 10.92
C THR A 54 1.07 2.20 11.13
N PHE A 55 1.48 3.46 11.21
CA PHE A 55 2.87 3.88 11.28
C PHE A 55 3.68 3.16 12.37
N PRO A 56 3.24 3.09 13.66
CA PRO A 56 4.00 2.38 14.69
C PRO A 56 4.17 0.89 14.37
N GLY A 57 3.09 0.20 14.01
CA GLY A 57 3.14 -1.22 13.65
C GLY A 57 4.01 -1.50 12.43
N SER A 58 4.05 -0.56 11.47
CA SER A 58 4.94 -0.63 10.31
C SER A 58 6.41 -0.52 10.69
N LEU A 59 6.77 0.39 11.61
CA LEU A 59 8.15 0.51 12.11
C LEU A 59 8.58 -0.72 12.91
N ASP A 60 7.68 -1.24 13.77
CA ASP A 60 7.94 -2.44 14.57
C ASP A 60 8.19 -3.67 13.69
N SER A 61 7.48 -3.76 12.56
CA SER A 61 7.59 -4.85 11.58
C SER A 61 8.94 -4.95 10.88
N LEU A 62 9.70 -3.86 10.82
CA LEU A 62 10.97 -3.81 10.11
C LEU A 62 12.07 -4.58 10.84
N ARG A 63 12.94 -5.22 10.08
CA ARG A 63 14.23 -5.69 10.59
C ARG A 63 15.19 -4.50 10.84
N ARG A 64 16.30 -4.75 11.51
CA ARG A 64 17.41 -3.78 11.60
C ARG A 64 17.88 -3.39 10.19
N SER A 65 18.14 -2.11 9.98
CA SER A 65 18.49 -1.51 8.69
C SER A 65 17.45 -1.69 7.57
N GLY A 66 16.21 -2.04 7.94
CA GLY A 66 15.08 -2.12 7.03
C GLY A 66 14.63 -0.75 6.53
N THR A 67 13.78 -0.73 5.52
CA THR A 67 13.29 0.50 4.89
C THR A 67 11.78 0.62 5.08
N PHE A 68 11.34 1.73 5.67
CA PHE A 68 9.96 2.16 5.64
C PHE A 68 9.76 3.07 4.42
N CYS A 69 8.89 2.67 3.51
CA CYS A 69 8.52 3.45 2.34
C CYS A 69 7.09 3.96 2.50
N TRP A 70 6.96 5.26 2.72
CA TRP A 70 5.66 5.88 2.80
C TRP A 70 5.23 6.41 1.44
N TYR A 71 4.10 5.92 0.94
CA TYR A 71 3.58 6.34 -0.37
C TYR A 71 2.11 6.79 -0.24
N GLY A 72 1.85 8.08 -0.33
CA GLY A 72 0.51 8.65 -0.37
C GLY A 72 -0.35 8.32 0.86
N PRO A 73 -0.05 8.83 2.04
CA PRO A 73 -0.83 8.58 3.24
C PRO A 73 -2.26 9.14 3.09
N VAL A 74 -3.22 8.23 2.93
CA VAL A 74 -4.64 8.56 2.68
C VAL A 74 -5.27 9.26 3.90
N LEU A 75 -4.81 8.91 5.11
CA LEU A 75 -5.35 9.42 6.36
C LEU A 75 -4.46 10.46 7.05
N GLY A 76 -3.57 11.10 6.29
CA GLY A 76 -2.63 12.11 6.79
C GLY A 76 -1.32 11.54 7.32
N GLY A 77 -0.40 12.42 7.69
CA GLY A 77 0.94 12.09 8.18
C GLY A 77 0.95 11.72 9.67
N PRO A 78 2.04 11.09 10.18
CA PRO A 78 2.18 10.68 11.57
C PRO A 78 2.38 11.87 12.54
N GLY A 79 2.46 13.07 12.01
CA GLY A 79 2.86 14.27 12.79
C GLY A 79 4.39 14.38 12.92
N PRO A 80 4.89 15.22 13.84
CA PRO A 80 6.31 15.34 14.09
C PRO A 80 6.93 14.00 14.50
N LEU A 81 8.07 13.65 13.89
CA LEU A 81 8.81 12.44 14.18
C LEU A 81 10.11 12.78 14.90
N ASP A 82 10.26 12.30 16.12
CA ASP A 82 11.54 12.32 16.81
C ASP A 82 12.39 11.13 16.32
N ILE A 83 13.47 11.44 15.62
CA ILE A 83 14.39 10.42 15.07
C ILE A 83 15.01 9.58 16.20
N MET A 84 15.23 10.17 17.37
CA MET A 84 15.83 9.46 18.51
C MET A 84 14.87 8.46 19.16
N SER A 85 13.56 8.59 18.89
CA SER A 85 12.53 7.66 19.39
C SER A 85 12.33 6.42 18.50
N LEU A 86 13.05 6.32 17.38
CA LEU A 86 12.93 5.18 16.49
C LEU A 86 13.34 3.87 17.19
N PRO A 87 12.58 2.77 17.01
CA PRO A 87 12.78 1.54 17.78
C PRO A 87 14.09 0.81 17.45
N LYS A 88 14.66 1.12 16.32
CA LYS A 88 15.91 0.51 15.81
C LYS A 88 16.49 1.34 14.65
N SER A 89 17.71 1.00 14.20
CA SER A 89 18.27 1.58 12.98
C SER A 89 17.42 1.20 11.78
N ILE A 90 16.78 2.17 11.15
CA ILE A 90 15.93 2.02 9.96
C ILE A 90 16.12 3.19 9.00
N LYS A 91 15.64 3.02 7.78
CA LYS A 91 15.54 4.09 6.78
C LYS A 91 14.08 4.45 6.60
N ILE A 92 13.78 5.74 6.54
CA ILE A 92 12.45 6.25 6.24
C ILE A 92 12.52 7.01 4.92
N GLY A 93 11.71 6.60 3.96
CA GLY A 93 11.57 7.26 2.66
C GLY A 93 10.12 7.66 2.40
N TYR A 94 9.95 8.85 1.84
CA TYR A 94 8.66 9.33 1.34
C TYR A 94 8.67 9.28 -0.19
N ALA A 95 7.87 8.39 -0.76
CA ALA A 95 7.76 8.21 -2.20
C ALA A 95 6.67 9.14 -2.76
N VAL A 96 7.08 10.23 -3.39
CA VAL A 96 6.19 11.18 -4.06
C VAL A 96 6.10 10.82 -5.54
N PHE A 97 4.90 10.48 -5.99
CA PHE A 97 4.66 10.06 -7.39
C PHE A 97 5.25 11.06 -8.41
N PHE A 98 5.00 12.36 -8.21
CA PHE A 98 5.43 13.40 -9.14
C PHE A 98 6.96 13.48 -9.31
N ASP A 99 7.75 13.15 -8.29
CA ASP A 99 9.20 13.12 -8.39
C ASP A 99 9.71 11.98 -9.28
N HIS A 100 8.93 10.91 -9.40
CA HIS A 100 9.26 9.75 -10.24
C HIS A 100 8.84 9.92 -11.70
N VAL A 101 7.97 10.89 -12.01
CA VAL A 101 7.42 11.13 -13.35
C VAL A 101 7.48 12.61 -13.76
N HIS A 102 8.43 13.37 -13.20
CA HIS A 102 8.56 14.83 -13.38
C HIS A 102 8.93 15.28 -14.79
N THR A 103 9.23 14.38 -15.71
CA THR A 103 9.42 14.67 -17.13
C THR A 103 8.52 13.79 -17.99
N PRO A 104 8.10 14.25 -19.21
CA PRO A 104 7.32 13.43 -20.13
C PRO A 104 8.01 12.09 -20.46
N ALA A 105 9.33 12.08 -20.60
CA ALA A 105 10.10 10.87 -20.87
C ALA A 105 10.01 9.85 -19.73
N LEU A 106 10.14 10.30 -18.46
CA LEU A 106 9.97 9.43 -17.30
C LEU A 106 8.54 8.92 -17.18
N LEU A 107 7.55 9.79 -17.38
CA LEU A 107 6.15 9.38 -17.36
C LEU A 107 5.89 8.30 -18.41
N HIS A 108 6.35 8.51 -19.65
CA HIS A 108 6.21 7.54 -20.73
C HIS A 108 6.92 6.21 -20.41
N ALA A 109 8.17 6.26 -19.95
CA ALA A 109 8.91 5.05 -19.60
C ALA A 109 8.24 4.23 -18.50
N ARG A 110 7.71 4.89 -17.44
CA ARG A 110 7.04 4.21 -16.33
C ARG A 110 5.68 3.65 -16.72
N SER A 111 4.87 4.42 -17.48
CA SER A 111 3.57 3.95 -17.95
C SER A 111 3.70 2.80 -18.94
N SER A 112 4.63 2.88 -19.91
CA SER A 112 4.91 1.77 -20.83
C SER A 112 5.29 0.50 -20.08
N GLN A 113 6.17 0.59 -19.09
CA GLN A 113 6.54 -0.55 -18.25
C GLN A 113 5.33 -1.20 -17.55
N LEU A 114 4.41 -0.37 -17.02
CA LEU A 114 3.18 -0.88 -16.39
C LEU A 114 2.27 -1.56 -17.42
N PHE A 115 2.08 -0.96 -18.59
CA PHE A 115 1.27 -1.55 -19.65
C PHE A 115 1.88 -2.86 -20.18
N ASP A 116 3.20 -2.93 -20.34
CA ASP A 116 3.90 -4.15 -20.72
C ASP A 116 3.68 -5.27 -19.70
N TRP A 117 3.71 -4.95 -18.41
CA TRP A 117 3.42 -5.94 -17.37
C TRP A 117 1.97 -6.40 -17.36
N ILE A 118 1.02 -5.50 -17.64
CA ILE A 118 -0.40 -5.85 -17.75
C ILE A 118 -0.64 -6.74 -18.97
N THR A 119 -0.13 -6.34 -20.14
CA THR A 119 -0.34 -7.08 -21.40
C THR A 119 0.36 -8.43 -21.44
N SER A 120 1.49 -8.55 -20.71
CA SER A 120 2.21 -9.83 -20.54
C SER A 120 1.72 -10.65 -19.34
N GLU A 121 0.62 -10.25 -18.72
CA GLU A 121 0.00 -10.90 -17.54
C GLU A 121 0.91 -11.01 -16.30
N LYS A 122 2.03 -10.29 -16.28
CA LYS A 122 2.91 -10.20 -15.11
C LYS A 122 2.30 -9.36 -13.98
N LEU A 123 1.44 -8.42 -14.33
CA LEU A 123 0.68 -7.59 -13.41
C LEU A 123 -0.82 -7.76 -13.69
N LYS A 124 -1.55 -8.33 -12.75
CA LYS A 124 -3.00 -8.46 -12.81
C LYS A 124 -3.65 -7.24 -12.17
N VAL A 125 -4.43 -6.50 -12.94
CA VAL A 125 -5.21 -5.36 -12.45
C VAL A 125 -6.62 -5.82 -12.13
N ARG A 126 -7.01 -5.70 -10.86
CA ARG A 126 -8.38 -5.96 -10.43
C ARG A 126 -9.24 -4.74 -10.73
N ILE A 127 -10.29 -4.91 -11.53
CA ILE A 127 -11.35 -3.90 -11.72
C ILE A 127 -12.42 -4.16 -10.67
N GLY A 128 -12.65 -3.18 -9.81
CA GLY A 128 -13.58 -3.26 -8.69
C GLY A 128 -14.97 -2.72 -9.00
N GLY A 129 -15.08 -1.86 -10.02
CA GLY A 129 -16.33 -1.31 -10.48
C GLY A 129 -16.16 -0.51 -11.76
N ILE A 130 -17.22 -0.44 -12.55
CA ILE A 130 -17.28 0.33 -13.79
C ILE A 130 -18.54 1.20 -13.71
N TYR A 131 -18.37 2.50 -13.90
CA TYR A 131 -19.42 3.50 -13.79
C TYR A 131 -19.51 4.31 -15.08
N PRO A 132 -20.69 4.71 -15.53
CA PRO A 132 -20.83 5.77 -16.53
C PRO A 132 -20.16 7.06 -16.04
N LEU A 133 -19.59 7.87 -16.92
CA LEU A 133 -19.00 9.15 -16.53
C LEU A 133 -19.98 10.06 -15.79
N ALA A 134 -21.27 10.02 -16.14
CA ALA A 134 -22.33 10.75 -15.46
C ALA A 134 -22.47 10.37 -13.97
N GLU A 135 -22.01 9.20 -13.57
CA GLU A 135 -22.06 8.69 -12.19
C GLU A 135 -20.71 8.88 -11.44
N ALA A 136 -19.85 9.77 -11.91
CA ALA A 136 -18.54 10.02 -11.30
C ALA A 136 -18.65 10.36 -9.79
N ALA A 137 -19.67 11.12 -9.38
CA ALA A 137 -19.91 11.44 -7.98
C ALA A 137 -20.15 10.17 -7.13
N GLN A 138 -20.90 9.20 -7.66
CA GLN A 138 -21.15 7.93 -6.97
C GLN A 138 -19.85 7.11 -6.89
N ALA A 139 -19.08 7.02 -7.97
CA ALA A 139 -17.80 6.32 -7.97
C ALA A 139 -16.82 6.90 -6.94
N HIS A 140 -16.77 8.21 -6.77
CA HIS A 140 -15.97 8.87 -5.73
C HIS A 140 -16.48 8.52 -4.32
N ALA A 141 -17.78 8.60 -4.08
CA ALA A 141 -18.36 8.24 -2.79
C ALA A 141 -18.06 6.77 -2.41
N ASP A 142 -18.19 5.86 -3.37
CA ASP A 142 -17.90 4.44 -3.17
C ASP A 142 -16.41 4.20 -2.88
N MET A 143 -15.51 4.90 -3.56
CA MET A 143 -14.07 4.83 -3.30
C MET A 143 -13.73 5.34 -1.89
N GLU A 144 -14.30 6.47 -1.48
CA GLU A 144 -14.07 7.09 -0.17
C GLU A 144 -14.66 6.26 0.97
N SER A 145 -15.74 5.53 0.73
CA SER A 145 -16.36 4.61 1.71
C SER A 145 -15.43 3.48 2.14
N ARG A 146 -14.38 3.19 1.35
CA ARG A 146 -13.43 2.10 1.55
C ARG A 146 -14.05 0.69 1.47
N ALA A 147 -15.28 0.59 1.00
CA ALA A 147 -15.97 -0.69 0.76
C ALA A 147 -15.50 -1.36 -0.53
N THR A 148 -15.03 -0.57 -1.50
CA THR A 148 -14.57 -1.08 -2.79
C THR A 148 -13.16 -1.66 -2.73
N THR A 149 -12.85 -2.53 -3.68
CA THR A 149 -11.52 -3.14 -3.88
C THR A 149 -11.15 -3.09 -5.36
N GLY A 150 -9.88 -2.85 -5.67
CA GLY A 150 -9.42 -2.72 -7.05
C GLY A 150 -9.60 -1.31 -7.61
N LYS A 151 -9.44 -1.17 -8.93
CA LYS A 151 -9.62 0.10 -9.64
C LYS A 151 -11.10 0.32 -9.97
N LEU A 152 -11.58 1.55 -9.75
CA LEU A 152 -12.85 2.01 -10.28
C LEU A 152 -12.59 2.71 -11.61
N LEU A 153 -13.40 2.41 -12.62
CA LEU A 153 -13.30 2.97 -13.95
C LEU A 153 -14.53 3.83 -14.25
N LEU A 154 -14.29 4.97 -14.88
CA LEU A 154 -15.35 5.79 -15.48
C LEU A 154 -15.31 5.59 -16.99
N ILE A 155 -16.47 5.32 -17.60
CA ILE A 155 -16.61 5.13 -19.04
C ILE A 155 -17.46 6.30 -19.58
N PRO A 156 -16.98 7.00 -20.64
CA PRO A 156 -17.72 8.06 -21.32
C PRO A 156 -19.07 7.61 -21.87
#